data_f191075fe079f416dfb93f71da5d01bf
#
_entry.id   f191075fe079f416dfb93f71da5d01bf
#
_cell.length_a   1.000
_cell.length_b   1.000
_cell.length_c   1.000
_cell.angle_alpha   90.00
_cell.angle_beta   90.00
_cell.angle_gamma   90.00
#
_symmetry.space_group_name_H-M   'P 1'
#
loop_
_entity.id
_entity.type
_entity.pdbx_description
1 polymer ?
#
loop_
_entity_poly.entity_id
_entity_poly.type
_entity_poly.pdbx_seq_one_letter_code
_entity_poly.pdbx_strand_id
1 'polypeptide(L)'
;MKTVEGFFTGFGPLHGNISREFKRENILGLSFNYIITADPRSLLDQLIVRGEMSYTIDKTFTDISASTRFTKSDEILASVILEKYQSLFDALPATYFVFEWMHRTDTDLGGRLLSGYSTEGDMVTEDPDGSPSGVSAADYFVFAFQQPFPNLIWRADFALLADRRGGLFLQPGVRYKPSGEWQFDFYANIAADVGGTNDDLLESFDHMDEVFARVSYYF
;
A
#
# COMPACT_ATOMS: atom_id res chain seq x y z
N MET A 1 0.13 14.41 40.38
CA MET A 1 0.12 13.46 39.27
C MET A 1 -0.71 12.24 39.71
N LYS A 2 -1.97 12.11 39.24
CA LYS A 2 -2.75 10.90 39.53
C LYS A 2 -2.20 9.79 38.64
N THR A 3 -1.62 8.78 39.22
CA THR A 3 -1.08 7.63 38.50
C THR A 3 -2.21 6.88 37.76
N VAL A 4 -1.90 6.26 36.62
CA VAL A 4 -2.84 5.42 35.87
C VAL A 4 -3.49 4.34 36.78
N GLU A 5 -2.76 3.82 37.77
CA GLU A 5 -3.28 2.91 38.79
C GLU A 5 -4.42 3.52 39.63
N GLY A 6 -4.32 4.82 39.96
CA GLY A 6 -5.38 5.53 40.71
C GLY A 6 -6.67 5.68 39.92
N PHE A 7 -6.58 5.73 38.60
CA PHE A 7 -7.74 5.78 37.71
C PHE A 7 -8.47 4.42 37.70
N PHE A 8 -7.75 3.31 37.51
CA PHE A 8 -8.34 1.99 37.47
C PHE A 8 -8.94 1.53 38.83
N THR A 9 -8.35 1.94 39.95
CA THR A 9 -8.87 1.63 41.28
C THR A 9 -10.10 2.46 41.64
N GLY A 10 -10.27 3.65 41.06
CA GLY A 10 -11.43 4.53 41.31
C GLY A 10 -12.66 4.22 40.49
N PHE A 11 -12.49 3.72 39.28
CA PHE A 11 -13.59 3.51 38.31
C PHE A 11 -13.86 2.04 37.95
N GLY A 12 -13.08 1.10 38.47
CA GLY A 12 -13.18 -0.31 38.12
C GLY A 12 -12.63 -0.62 36.71
N PRO A 13 -12.81 -1.84 36.22
CA PRO A 13 -12.35 -2.21 34.87
C PRO A 13 -13.12 -1.42 33.79
N LEU A 14 -12.37 -0.75 32.90
CA LEU A 14 -12.95 -0.07 31.75
C LEU A 14 -13.48 -1.11 30.76
N HIS A 15 -14.78 -1.12 30.54
CA HIS A 15 -15.43 -1.92 29.53
C HIS A 15 -15.68 -1.06 28.30
N GLY A 16 -14.93 -1.28 27.21
CA GLY A 16 -15.17 -0.66 25.91
C GLY A 16 -16.02 -1.56 25.03
N ASN A 17 -17.07 -1.02 24.44
CA ASN A 17 -17.84 -1.71 23.41
C ASN A 17 -17.41 -1.18 22.04
N ILE A 18 -16.87 -2.06 21.18
CA ILE A 18 -16.54 -1.74 19.80
C ILE A 18 -17.72 -2.18 18.94
N SER A 19 -18.33 -1.24 18.23
CA SER A 19 -19.39 -1.51 17.26
C SER A 19 -18.87 -1.22 15.86
N ARG A 20 -18.95 -2.19 14.95
CA ARG A 20 -18.62 -2.02 13.56
C ARG A 20 -19.89 -1.83 12.74
N GLU A 21 -20.01 -0.69 12.07
CA GLU A 21 -21.15 -0.37 11.23
C GLU A 21 -20.72 -0.26 9.75
N PHE A 22 -21.55 -0.80 8.86
CA PHE A 22 -21.35 -0.69 7.41
C PHE A 22 -22.36 0.32 6.86
N LYS A 23 -21.86 1.32 6.16
CA LYS A 23 -22.70 2.34 5.51
C LYS A 23 -22.78 2.10 4.01
N ARG A 24 -23.85 2.57 3.38
CA ARG A 24 -23.97 2.58 1.92
C ARG A 24 -23.23 3.80 1.38
N GLU A 25 -22.48 3.59 0.33
CA GLU A 25 -21.71 4.62 -0.37
C GLU A 25 -22.11 4.65 -1.84
N ASN A 26 -22.02 5.83 -2.46
CA ASN A 26 -22.22 6.01 -3.89
C ASN A 26 -20.85 6.20 -4.53
N ILE A 27 -20.45 5.26 -5.39
CA ILE A 27 -19.16 5.25 -6.01
C ILE A 27 -19.34 5.36 -7.53
N LEU A 28 -18.65 6.31 -8.13
CA LEU A 28 -18.52 6.44 -9.58
C LEU A 28 -17.10 5.96 -9.97
N GLY A 29 -17.00 5.07 -10.95
CA GLY A 29 -15.72 4.52 -11.40
C GLY A 29 -15.51 4.71 -12.88
N LEU A 30 -14.27 4.95 -13.27
CA LEU A 30 -13.79 5.00 -14.66
C LEU A 30 -12.49 4.21 -14.76
N SER A 31 -12.33 3.42 -15.82
CA SER A 31 -11.07 2.74 -16.11
C SER A 31 -10.80 2.72 -17.61
N PHE A 32 -9.53 2.68 -17.97
CA PHE A 32 -9.09 2.44 -19.34
C PHE A 32 -7.87 1.53 -19.38
N ASN A 33 -7.68 0.88 -20.51
CA ASN A 33 -6.51 0.05 -20.80
C ASN A 33 -6.11 0.29 -22.26
N TYR A 34 -4.84 0.61 -22.49
CA TYR A 34 -4.30 0.91 -23.82
C TYR A 34 -2.93 0.26 -23.99
N ILE A 35 -2.70 -0.33 -25.17
CA ILE A 35 -1.40 -0.87 -25.55
C ILE A 35 -0.78 0.06 -26.56
N ILE A 36 0.38 0.61 -26.25
CA ILE A 36 1.13 1.48 -27.16
C ILE A 36 1.84 0.60 -28.18
N THR A 37 1.65 0.93 -29.45
CA THR A 37 2.39 0.33 -30.58
C THR A 37 3.39 1.36 -31.08
N ALA A 38 4.66 1.03 -31.06
CA ALA A 38 5.76 1.90 -31.48
C ALA A 38 6.81 1.11 -32.27
N ASP A 39 7.98 1.71 -32.52
CA ASP A 39 9.07 1.02 -33.17
C ASP A 39 9.50 -0.22 -32.36
N PRO A 40 9.66 -1.39 -33.02
CA PRO A 40 10.05 -2.62 -32.35
C PRO A 40 11.34 -2.43 -31.51
N ARG A 41 11.35 -2.99 -30.31
CA ARG A 41 12.42 -2.89 -29.30
C ARG A 41 12.55 -1.52 -28.62
N SER A 42 11.73 -0.52 -28.96
CA SER A 42 11.68 0.72 -28.18
C SER A 42 11.08 0.48 -26.79
N LEU A 43 11.36 1.37 -25.86
CA LEU A 43 10.75 1.29 -24.51
C LEU A 43 9.23 1.51 -24.54
N LEU A 44 8.71 2.12 -25.60
CA LEU A 44 7.29 2.40 -25.76
C LEU A 44 6.54 1.28 -26.48
N ASP A 45 7.24 0.42 -27.27
CA ASP A 45 6.58 -0.65 -27.99
C ASP A 45 6.00 -1.69 -27.03
N GLN A 46 4.73 -2.04 -27.22
CA GLN A 46 3.97 -2.96 -26.37
C GLN A 46 3.88 -2.54 -24.89
N LEU A 47 4.09 -1.25 -24.57
CA LEU A 47 3.81 -0.72 -23.24
C LEU A 47 2.30 -0.72 -23.00
N ILE A 48 1.88 -1.38 -21.95
CA ILE A 48 0.50 -1.40 -21.50
C ILE A 48 0.33 -0.26 -20.49
N VAL A 49 -0.60 0.64 -20.78
CA VAL A 49 -0.98 1.74 -19.90
C VAL A 49 -2.40 1.48 -19.40
N ARG A 50 -2.58 1.41 -18.10
CA ARG A 50 -3.89 1.33 -17.46
C ARG A 50 -4.12 2.54 -16.60
N GLY A 51 -5.34 3.02 -16.55
CA GLY A 51 -5.75 4.06 -15.63
C GLY A 51 -7.07 3.69 -14.99
N GLU A 52 -7.16 3.94 -13.70
CA GLU A 52 -8.36 3.71 -12.91
C GLU A 52 -8.62 4.91 -12.03
N MET A 53 -9.88 5.27 -11.88
CA MET A 53 -10.31 6.34 -10.98
C MET A 53 -11.65 5.97 -10.38
N SER A 54 -11.79 6.21 -9.09
CA SER A 54 -13.07 6.16 -8.39
C SER A 54 -13.33 7.46 -7.63
N TYR A 55 -14.58 7.88 -7.62
CA TYR A 55 -15.06 9.00 -6.83
C TYR A 55 -16.19 8.52 -5.93
N THR A 56 -15.97 8.63 -4.62
CA THR A 56 -16.95 8.25 -3.61
C THR A 56 -17.57 9.51 -3.02
N ILE A 57 -18.87 9.67 -3.23
CA ILE A 57 -19.62 10.83 -2.75
C ILE A 57 -20.02 10.59 -1.30
N ASP A 58 -19.82 11.59 -0.44
CA ASP A 58 -20.17 11.54 0.98
C ASP A 58 -19.67 10.26 1.68
N LYS A 59 -18.42 9.85 1.41
CA LYS A 59 -17.82 8.70 2.09
C LYS A 59 -17.85 8.89 3.60
N THR A 60 -18.22 7.83 4.31
CA THR A 60 -18.37 7.87 5.76
C THR A 60 -17.08 7.42 6.43
N PHE A 61 -16.49 8.30 7.23
CA PHE A 61 -15.33 8.04 8.07
C PHE A 61 -15.73 7.96 9.54
N THR A 62 -14.95 7.24 10.34
CA THR A 62 -15.12 7.25 11.80
C THR A 62 -14.69 8.61 12.35
N ASP A 63 -15.52 9.20 13.18
CA ASP A 63 -15.17 10.43 13.91
C ASP A 63 -14.30 10.06 15.11
N ILE A 64 -13.02 10.41 15.04
CA ILE A 64 -12.04 10.10 16.10
C ILE A 64 -12.20 10.99 17.33
N SER A 65 -12.84 12.16 17.20
CA SER A 65 -13.14 13.05 18.34
C SER A 65 -14.21 12.48 19.27
N ALA A 66 -14.88 11.40 18.83
CA ALA A 66 -16.02 10.79 19.52
C ALA A 66 -17.21 11.76 19.79
N SER A 67 -17.19 12.96 19.20
CA SER A 67 -18.28 13.95 19.33
C SER A 67 -19.52 13.54 18.53
N THR A 68 -19.27 12.97 17.34
CA THR A 68 -20.28 12.30 16.52
C THR A 68 -19.74 10.89 16.22
N ARG A 69 -20.58 9.97 15.77
CA ARG A 69 -20.09 8.62 15.44
C ARG A 69 -19.32 8.58 14.12
N PHE A 70 -19.69 9.44 13.19
CA PHE A 70 -19.21 9.46 11.82
C PHE A 70 -19.15 10.88 11.28
N THR A 71 -18.18 11.10 10.41
CA THR A 71 -18.06 12.29 9.58
C THR A 71 -18.09 11.90 8.10
N LYS A 72 -18.32 12.85 7.20
CA LYS A 72 -18.42 12.59 5.76
C LYS A 72 -17.50 13.50 4.98
N SER A 73 -16.85 12.93 3.98
CA SER A 73 -16.07 13.65 2.98
C SER A 73 -16.14 12.93 1.65
N ASP A 74 -15.93 13.66 0.55
CA ASP A 74 -15.75 13.06 -0.77
C ASP A 74 -14.35 12.47 -0.89
N GLU A 75 -14.21 11.35 -1.59
CA GLU A 75 -12.91 10.72 -1.81
C GLU A 75 -12.67 10.48 -3.29
N ILE A 76 -11.47 10.83 -3.77
CA ILE A 76 -10.94 10.41 -5.07
C ILE A 76 -9.83 9.41 -4.83
N LEU A 77 -9.93 8.26 -5.50
CA LEU A 77 -8.84 7.30 -5.64
C LEU A 77 -8.53 7.16 -7.13
N ALA A 78 -7.29 7.40 -7.51
CA ALA A 78 -6.84 7.30 -8.89
C ALA A 78 -5.54 6.51 -8.97
N SER A 79 -5.35 5.70 -10.02
CA SER A 79 -4.09 5.04 -10.30
C SER A 79 -3.73 5.05 -11.79
N VAL A 80 -2.43 5.04 -12.07
CA VAL A 80 -1.87 4.81 -13.40
C VAL A 80 -0.85 3.70 -13.29
N ILE A 81 -1.05 2.65 -14.11
CA ILE A 81 -0.20 1.46 -14.12
C ILE A 81 0.45 1.34 -15.49
N LEU A 82 1.76 1.16 -15.50
CA LEU A 82 2.58 0.90 -16.67
C LEU A 82 3.15 -0.51 -16.58
N GLU A 83 2.87 -1.34 -17.57
CA GLU A 83 3.36 -2.72 -17.61
C GLU A 83 4.11 -2.99 -18.89
N LYS A 84 5.22 -3.71 -18.80
CA LYS A 84 6.02 -4.05 -19.96
C LYS A 84 6.83 -5.32 -19.80
N TYR A 85 6.88 -6.11 -20.86
CA TYR A 85 7.90 -7.12 -21.06
C TYR A 85 9.06 -6.53 -21.86
N GLN A 86 10.24 -6.49 -21.27
CA GLN A 86 11.45 -5.96 -21.90
C GLN A 86 12.60 -6.95 -21.84
N SER A 87 13.17 -7.27 -22.99
CA SER A 87 14.45 -7.99 -23.04
C SER A 87 15.57 -7.05 -22.65
N LEU A 88 16.22 -7.34 -21.54
CA LEU A 88 17.41 -6.58 -21.07
C LEU A 88 18.71 -7.17 -21.60
N PHE A 89 18.73 -8.48 -21.80
CA PHE A 89 19.90 -9.24 -22.24
C PHE A 89 19.45 -10.31 -23.24
N ASP A 90 20.19 -10.46 -24.35
CA ASP A 90 19.86 -11.44 -25.39
C ASP A 90 19.86 -12.91 -24.88
N ALA A 91 20.64 -13.19 -23.82
CA ALA A 91 20.77 -14.52 -23.24
C ALA A 91 19.67 -14.85 -22.23
N LEU A 92 18.84 -13.90 -21.84
CA LEU A 92 17.78 -14.08 -20.83
C LEU A 92 16.40 -13.89 -21.44
N PRO A 93 15.39 -14.59 -20.91
CA PRO A 93 13.99 -14.29 -21.22
C PRO A 93 13.66 -12.83 -20.83
N ALA A 94 12.63 -12.27 -21.46
CA ALA A 94 12.19 -10.91 -21.17
C ALA A 94 11.81 -10.76 -19.69
N THR A 95 12.23 -9.65 -19.12
CA THR A 95 11.83 -9.22 -17.77
C THR A 95 10.45 -8.57 -17.84
N TYR A 96 9.58 -8.92 -16.93
CA TYR A 96 8.32 -8.22 -16.74
C TYR A 96 8.50 -7.09 -15.73
N PHE A 97 8.10 -5.87 -16.10
CA PHE A 97 8.14 -4.67 -15.27
C PHE A 97 6.73 -4.15 -15.03
N VAL A 98 6.51 -3.67 -13.83
CA VAL A 98 5.33 -2.91 -13.42
C VAL A 98 5.79 -1.64 -12.72
N PHE A 99 5.19 -0.52 -13.11
CA PHE A 99 5.26 0.73 -12.37
C PHE A 99 3.82 1.19 -12.14
N GLU A 100 3.48 1.56 -10.91
CA GLU A 100 2.18 2.12 -10.56
C GLU A 100 2.37 3.39 -9.75
N TRP A 101 1.58 4.40 -10.06
CA TRP A 101 1.33 5.53 -9.20
C TRP A 101 -0.12 5.49 -8.77
N MET A 102 -0.35 5.65 -7.47
CA MET A 102 -1.67 5.71 -6.86
C MET A 102 -1.81 6.96 -6.02
N HIS A 103 -2.93 7.65 -6.20
CA HIS A 103 -3.31 8.86 -5.49
C HIS A 103 -4.61 8.66 -4.75
N ARG A 104 -4.68 9.12 -3.50
CA ARG A 104 -5.88 9.10 -2.69
C ARG A 104 -6.04 10.44 -1.97
N THR A 105 -7.23 11.05 -2.04
CA THR A 105 -7.54 12.31 -1.35
C THR A 105 -8.03 12.05 0.07
N ASP A 106 -7.84 13.06 0.93
CA ASP A 106 -8.39 13.20 2.28
C ASP A 106 -7.98 12.13 3.31
N THR A 107 -7.19 11.14 2.94
CA THR A 107 -6.73 10.10 3.86
C THR A 107 -5.51 9.35 3.33
N ASP A 108 -4.88 8.54 4.18
CA ASP A 108 -3.79 7.63 3.83
C ASP A 108 -4.28 6.40 3.03
N LEU A 109 -3.35 5.53 2.62
CA LEU A 109 -3.67 4.29 1.91
C LEU A 109 -4.68 3.42 2.68
N GLY A 110 -4.57 3.37 3.99
CA GLY A 110 -5.46 2.58 4.85
C GLY A 110 -6.84 3.18 5.01
N GLY A 111 -7.06 4.43 4.62
CA GLY A 111 -8.33 5.11 4.82
C GLY A 111 -8.73 5.24 6.29
N ARG A 112 -7.75 5.34 7.18
CA ARG A 112 -7.95 5.28 8.62
C ARG A 112 -8.50 6.56 9.20
N LEU A 113 -7.87 7.67 8.88
CA LEU A 113 -8.18 8.98 9.44
C LEU A 113 -8.44 9.98 8.34
N LEU A 114 -9.44 10.84 8.55
CA LEU A 114 -9.71 11.95 7.67
C LEU A 114 -8.70 13.08 7.91
N SER A 115 -8.32 13.79 6.84
CA SER A 115 -7.47 14.97 6.92
C SER A 115 -7.99 16.00 7.92
N GLY A 116 -7.09 16.59 8.69
CA GLY A 116 -7.42 17.63 9.68
C GLY A 116 -7.94 17.11 11.02
N TYR A 117 -7.94 15.80 11.25
CA TYR A 117 -8.30 15.20 12.53
C TYR A 117 -7.10 14.46 13.11
N SER A 118 -6.76 14.76 14.37
CA SER A 118 -5.80 14.01 15.18
C SER A 118 -6.51 12.95 16.02
N THR A 119 -5.76 12.06 16.64
CA THR A 119 -6.28 11.10 17.62
C THR A 119 -6.87 11.75 18.87
N GLU A 120 -6.52 13.01 19.13
CA GLU A 120 -7.06 13.80 20.23
C GLU A 120 -8.36 14.52 19.87
N GLY A 121 -8.80 14.42 18.62
CA GLY A 121 -10.07 14.97 18.13
C GLY A 121 -9.99 16.46 17.75
N ASP A 122 -8.83 17.05 17.84
CA ASP A 122 -8.62 18.43 17.40
C ASP A 122 -8.38 18.51 15.89
N MET A 123 -8.92 19.54 15.26
CA MET A 123 -8.63 19.84 13.86
C MET A 123 -7.22 20.43 13.76
N VAL A 124 -6.24 19.59 13.46
CA VAL A 124 -4.86 19.98 13.21
C VAL A 124 -4.40 19.47 11.85
N THR A 125 -3.62 20.28 11.17
CA THR A 125 -3.02 19.89 9.88
C THR A 125 -1.74 19.06 10.06
N GLU A 126 -1.13 19.19 11.23
CA GLU A 126 0.06 18.44 11.65
C GLU A 126 -0.07 18.14 13.13
N ASP A 127 0.24 16.92 13.53
CA ASP A 127 0.26 16.53 14.93
C ASP A 127 1.67 16.79 15.50
N PRO A 128 1.84 17.76 16.40
CA PRO A 128 3.14 18.07 16.98
C PRO A 128 3.68 16.96 17.89
N ASP A 129 2.84 16.03 18.33
CA ASP A 129 3.18 14.96 19.27
C ASP A 129 3.41 13.61 18.58
N GLY A 130 3.31 13.56 17.25
CA GLY A 130 3.51 12.33 16.46
C GLY A 130 2.36 11.33 16.56
N SER A 131 1.19 11.74 17.02
CA SER A 131 -0.02 10.89 16.98
C SER A 131 -0.52 10.74 15.54
N PRO A 132 -1.10 9.60 15.15
CA PRO A 132 -1.61 9.43 13.80
C PRO A 132 -2.66 10.47 13.44
N SER A 133 -2.38 11.32 12.48
CA SER A 133 -3.30 12.32 11.94
C SER A 133 -3.71 11.94 10.51
N GLY A 134 -4.85 12.44 10.06
CA GLY A 134 -5.28 12.31 8.68
C GLY A 134 -4.44 13.21 7.78
N VAL A 135 -4.21 12.77 6.57
CA VAL A 135 -3.44 13.49 5.55
C VAL A 135 -4.34 13.96 4.42
N SER A 136 -4.06 15.15 3.88
CA SER A 136 -4.89 15.75 2.82
C SER A 136 -4.84 14.98 1.50
N ALA A 137 -3.76 14.26 1.26
CA ALA A 137 -3.61 13.35 0.13
C ALA A 137 -2.46 12.38 0.39
N ALA A 138 -2.55 11.21 -0.19
CA ALA A 138 -1.51 10.20 -0.16
C ALA A 138 -1.13 9.81 -1.61
N ASP A 139 0.17 9.80 -1.89
CA ASP A 139 0.74 9.37 -3.15
C ASP A 139 1.67 8.18 -2.89
N TYR A 140 1.40 7.08 -3.58
CA TYR A 140 2.20 5.86 -3.49
C TYR A 140 2.74 5.48 -4.86
N PHE A 141 3.95 4.98 -4.86
CA PHE A 141 4.61 4.47 -6.05
C PHE A 141 4.95 3.01 -5.84
N VAL A 142 4.56 2.17 -6.78
CA VAL A 142 4.95 0.77 -6.81
C VAL A 142 5.88 0.55 -7.99
N PHE A 143 6.99 -0.10 -7.75
CA PHE A 143 7.85 -0.62 -8.79
C PHE A 143 8.06 -2.11 -8.54
N ALA A 144 7.81 -2.93 -9.55
CA ALA A 144 8.05 -4.36 -9.45
C ALA A 144 8.68 -4.90 -10.73
N PHE A 145 9.46 -5.96 -10.58
CA PHE A 145 9.90 -6.74 -11.74
C PHE A 145 9.96 -8.23 -11.43
N GLN A 146 9.86 -9.01 -12.49
CA GLN A 146 10.08 -10.44 -12.48
C GLN A 146 11.05 -10.80 -13.59
N GLN A 147 12.22 -11.34 -13.22
CA GLN A 147 13.24 -11.82 -14.16
C GLN A 147 13.27 -13.35 -14.16
N PRO A 148 12.70 -14.01 -15.17
CA PRO A 148 12.94 -15.44 -15.35
C PRO A 148 14.34 -15.68 -15.90
N PHE A 149 14.92 -16.82 -15.53
CA PHE A 149 16.20 -17.29 -16.07
C PHE A 149 15.97 -18.43 -17.08
N PRO A 150 17.00 -18.81 -17.87
CA PRO A 150 16.88 -19.87 -18.85
C PRO A 150 16.28 -21.15 -18.25
N ASN A 151 15.46 -21.83 -19.05
CA ASN A 151 14.71 -23.03 -18.67
C ASN A 151 13.63 -22.80 -17.59
N LEU A 152 13.39 -21.54 -17.15
CA LEU A 152 12.39 -21.16 -16.15
C LEU A 152 12.57 -21.87 -14.79
N ILE A 153 13.75 -22.39 -14.50
CA ILE A 153 14.07 -23.04 -13.24
C ILE A 153 14.21 -22.01 -12.12
N TRP A 154 14.83 -20.87 -12.44
CA TRP A 154 15.00 -19.76 -11.51
C TRP A 154 14.20 -18.55 -11.96
N ARG A 155 13.71 -17.78 -11.00
CA ARG A 155 13.11 -16.47 -11.22
C ARG A 155 13.47 -15.55 -10.05
N ALA A 156 13.97 -14.37 -10.35
CA ALA A 156 14.12 -13.30 -9.38
C ALA A 156 12.87 -12.40 -9.44
N ASP A 157 12.34 -12.07 -8.27
CA ASP A 157 11.21 -11.18 -8.08
C ASP A 157 11.63 -10.02 -7.19
N PHE A 158 11.13 -8.84 -7.48
CA PHE A 158 11.34 -7.67 -6.65
C PHE A 158 10.08 -6.80 -6.69
N ALA A 159 9.67 -6.30 -5.53
CA ALA A 159 8.66 -5.25 -5.42
C ALA A 159 9.12 -4.19 -4.43
N LEU A 160 8.81 -2.95 -4.74
CA LEU A 160 9.01 -1.77 -3.91
C LEU A 160 7.70 -1.00 -3.88
N LEU A 161 7.21 -0.69 -2.70
CA LEU A 161 6.19 0.32 -2.45
C LEU A 161 6.86 1.50 -1.75
N ALA A 162 6.68 2.69 -2.27
CA ALA A 162 7.20 3.93 -1.69
C ALA A 162 6.06 4.92 -1.42
N ASP A 163 6.00 5.43 -0.20
CA ASP A 163 5.19 6.58 0.16
C ASP A 163 5.99 7.86 -0.12
N ARG A 164 5.37 8.86 -0.71
CA ARG A 164 5.99 10.19 -0.92
C ARG A 164 6.51 10.83 0.37
N ARG A 165 6.04 10.39 1.53
CA ARG A 165 6.43 10.91 2.85
C ARG A 165 7.65 10.25 3.45
N GLY A 166 8.14 9.16 2.86
CA GLY A 166 9.37 8.52 3.26
C GLY A 166 9.25 7.04 3.57
N GLY A 167 8.06 6.50 3.76
CA GLY A 167 7.86 5.09 4.00
C GLY A 167 8.22 4.24 2.80
N LEU A 168 8.98 3.19 3.01
CA LEU A 168 9.37 2.20 2.00
C LEU A 168 8.98 0.80 2.46
N PHE A 169 8.49 -0.01 1.53
CA PHE A 169 8.31 -1.44 1.71
C PHE A 169 8.94 -2.18 0.54
N LEU A 170 9.91 -3.04 0.84
CA LEU A 170 10.66 -3.81 -0.15
C LEU A 170 10.36 -5.30 0.01
N GLN A 171 10.18 -5.97 -1.12
CA GLN A 171 10.01 -7.42 -1.16
C GLN A 171 10.90 -8.05 -2.23
N PRO A 172 12.19 -8.27 -1.96
CA PRO A 172 13.02 -9.10 -2.80
C PRO A 172 12.66 -10.58 -2.64
N GLY A 173 12.70 -11.32 -3.74
CA GLY A 173 12.38 -12.74 -3.71
C GLY A 173 13.09 -13.54 -4.79
N VAL A 174 13.17 -14.84 -4.56
CA VAL A 174 13.67 -15.80 -5.54
C VAL A 174 12.79 -17.05 -5.54
N ARG A 175 12.48 -17.51 -6.73
CA ARG A 175 11.81 -18.79 -6.95
C ARG A 175 12.77 -19.78 -7.59
N TYR A 176 12.74 -21.01 -7.09
CA TYR A 176 13.44 -22.15 -7.64
C TYR A 176 12.47 -23.30 -7.94
N LYS A 177 12.36 -23.69 -9.21
CA LYS A 177 11.45 -24.74 -9.68
C LYS A 177 12.26 -25.80 -10.45
N PRO A 178 12.92 -26.76 -9.74
CA PRO A 178 13.78 -27.75 -10.38
C PRO A 178 13.02 -28.77 -11.24
N SER A 179 11.73 -28.97 -10.99
CA SER A 179 10.87 -29.89 -11.75
C SER A 179 9.45 -29.34 -11.88
N GLY A 180 8.58 -30.03 -12.60
CA GLY A 180 7.15 -29.70 -12.66
C GLY A 180 6.44 -29.81 -11.32
N GLU A 181 6.94 -30.63 -10.43
CA GLU A 181 6.31 -31.02 -9.17
C GLU A 181 6.75 -30.13 -8.00
N TRP A 182 8.02 -29.73 -7.94
CA TRP A 182 8.60 -29.00 -6.81
C TRP A 182 8.82 -27.52 -7.10
N GLN A 183 8.42 -26.67 -6.15
CA GLN A 183 8.70 -25.25 -6.18
C GLN A 183 9.13 -24.79 -4.79
N PHE A 184 10.17 -23.97 -4.74
CA PHE A 184 10.70 -23.31 -3.56
C PHE A 184 10.64 -21.81 -3.80
N ASP A 185 10.01 -21.09 -2.90
CA ASP A 185 9.96 -19.63 -2.91
C ASP A 185 10.62 -19.10 -1.63
N PHE A 186 11.54 -18.14 -1.79
CA PHE A 186 12.18 -17.41 -0.71
C PHE A 186 11.94 -15.92 -0.95
N TYR A 187 11.49 -15.20 0.04
CA TYR A 187 11.34 -13.75 -0.04
C TYR A 187 11.46 -13.12 1.34
N ALA A 188 11.83 -11.84 1.37
CA ALA A 188 11.85 -11.01 2.56
C ALA A 188 10.87 -9.85 2.41
N ASN A 189 10.23 -9.48 3.50
CA ASN A 189 9.49 -8.24 3.64
C ASN A 189 10.34 -7.31 4.50
N ILE A 190 10.64 -6.12 4.02
CA ILE A 190 11.47 -5.13 4.70
C ILE A 190 10.73 -3.81 4.65
N ALA A 191 10.38 -3.29 5.82
CA ALA A 191 9.83 -1.96 5.97
C ALA A 191 10.92 -0.99 6.41
N ALA A 192 10.93 0.22 5.91
CA ALA A 192 11.89 1.25 6.28
C ALA A 192 11.26 2.63 6.15
N ASP A 193 11.59 3.52 7.06
CA ASP A 193 11.34 4.94 6.94
C ASP A 193 12.63 5.67 6.54
N VAL A 194 12.58 6.44 5.47
CA VAL A 194 13.70 7.28 4.99
C VAL A 194 13.35 8.77 5.01
N GLY A 195 12.13 9.13 5.38
CA GLY A 195 11.63 10.50 5.36
C GLY A 195 11.66 11.23 6.69
N GLY A 196 11.61 10.53 7.79
CA GLY A 196 11.62 11.10 9.14
C GLY A 196 10.39 11.95 9.49
N THR A 197 9.27 11.72 8.81
CA THR A 197 7.96 12.28 9.18
C THR A 197 7.10 11.14 9.73
N ASN A 198 6.61 11.28 10.95
CA ASN A 198 5.81 10.26 11.64
C ASN A 198 4.42 10.03 11.02
N ASP A 199 4.17 10.51 9.82
CA ASP A 199 2.84 10.56 9.20
C ASP A 199 2.60 9.48 8.15
N ASP A 200 3.55 8.57 7.92
CA ASP A 200 3.36 7.55 6.90
C ASP A 200 2.81 6.24 7.47
N LEU A 201 2.03 5.54 6.64
CA LEU A 201 1.47 4.25 7.00
C LEU A 201 2.57 3.20 7.25
N LEU A 202 3.65 3.25 6.48
CA LEU A 202 4.69 2.21 6.46
C LEU A 202 5.59 2.27 7.69
N GLU A 203 5.74 3.43 8.34
CA GLU A 203 6.41 3.56 9.63
C GLU A 203 5.80 2.65 10.69
N SER A 204 4.47 2.53 10.68
CA SER A 204 3.75 1.63 11.58
C SER A 204 4.16 0.15 11.43
N PHE A 205 4.83 -0.21 10.35
CA PHE A 205 5.28 -1.56 10.01
C PHE A 205 6.81 -1.75 10.08
N ASP A 206 7.58 -0.75 10.47
CA ASP A 206 9.06 -0.81 10.55
C ASP A 206 9.59 -1.98 11.40
N HIS A 207 8.82 -2.43 12.38
CA HIS A 207 9.16 -3.56 13.25
C HIS A 207 8.78 -4.95 12.65
N MET A 208 8.23 -5.00 11.43
CA MET A 208 7.66 -6.21 10.81
C MET A 208 8.55 -6.81 9.72
N ASP A 209 9.87 -6.65 9.85
CA ASP A 209 10.80 -7.33 8.94
C ASP A 209 10.67 -8.84 9.06
N GLU A 210 10.48 -9.49 7.92
CA GLU A 210 10.21 -10.92 7.88
C GLU A 210 10.95 -11.60 6.73
N VAL A 211 11.35 -12.85 6.95
CA VAL A 211 11.87 -13.72 5.89
C VAL A 211 11.01 -14.96 5.77
N PHE A 212 10.57 -15.26 4.57
CA PHE A 212 9.72 -16.40 4.27
C PHE A 212 10.41 -17.42 3.40
N ALA A 213 10.14 -18.69 3.71
CA ALA A 213 10.45 -19.83 2.85
C ALA A 213 9.17 -20.66 2.66
N ARG A 214 8.83 -20.95 1.42
CA ARG A 214 7.70 -21.79 1.07
C ARG A 214 8.14 -22.93 0.16
N VAL A 215 7.70 -24.13 0.48
CA VAL A 215 7.84 -25.31 -0.38
C VAL A 215 6.47 -25.71 -0.88
N SER A 216 6.34 -25.90 -2.18
CA SER A 216 5.11 -26.37 -2.82
C SER A 216 5.39 -27.65 -3.61
N TYR A 217 4.49 -28.62 -3.49
CA TYR A 217 4.51 -29.85 -4.25
C TYR A 217 3.19 -29.98 -5.05
N TYR A 218 3.32 -30.19 -6.34
CA TYR A 218 2.20 -30.34 -7.27
C TYR A 218 2.10 -31.81 -7.69
N PHE A 219 0.98 -32.44 -7.50
CA PHE A 219 0.69 -33.84 -7.82
C PHE A 219 -0.45 -33.97 -8.83
#